data_4a1cc90a100c471c4d7b7a200d800c75
#
_entry.id   4a1cc90a100c471c4d7b7a200d800c75
#
_cell.length_a   1.000
_cell.length_b   1.000
_cell.length_c   1.000
_cell.angle_alpha   90.00
_cell.angle_beta   90.00
_cell.angle_gamma   90.00
#
_symmetry.space_group_name_H-M   'P 1'
#
loop_
_entity.id
_entity.type
_entity.pdbx_description
1 polymer ?
#
loop_
_entity_poly.entity_id
_entity_poly.type
_entity_poly.pdbx_seq_one_letter_code
_entity_poly.pdbx_strand_id
1 'polypeptide(L)'
;FSDNEREFIKDQYDQVMFHRKQDWNEAIEMRPGSVNLSFVKRGASVEMRQGFVEFDNFYQTRINVIKQIKEYYPRFDCYLGGDCSIDIVLRGANKGQIFNWSFDPTVKHYFFGDRCDPHGIDQPLYDEVQRVGGEAFHIKEGYKETWEILKSLEIK
;
A
#
# COMPACT_ATOMS: atom_id res chain seq x y z
N PHE A 1 -4.48 -1.18 17.70
CA PHE A 1 -3.06 -1.14 18.04
C PHE A 1 -2.90 -0.93 19.54
N SER A 2 -2.19 -1.81 20.22
CA SER A 2 -1.78 -1.63 21.62
C SER A 2 -0.70 -0.54 21.73
N ASP A 3 -0.45 -0.05 22.93
CA ASP A 3 0.57 0.97 23.17
C ASP A 3 1.97 0.45 22.80
N ASN A 4 2.29 -0.81 23.12
CA ASN A 4 3.56 -1.44 22.75
C ASN A 4 3.77 -1.52 21.23
N GLU A 5 2.71 -1.77 20.47
CA GLU A 5 2.78 -1.78 18.99
C GLU A 5 2.98 -0.40 18.42
N ARG A 6 2.34 0.61 19.02
CA ARG A 6 2.54 2.02 18.62
C ARG A 6 3.96 2.46 18.91
N GLU A 7 4.50 2.12 20.09
CA GLU A 7 5.87 2.44 20.48
C GLU A 7 6.87 1.76 19.54
N PHE A 8 6.69 0.47 19.25
CA PHE A 8 7.55 -0.23 18.30
C PHE A 8 7.54 0.41 16.90
N ILE A 9 6.35 0.71 16.34
CA ILE A 9 6.24 1.35 15.04
C ILE A 9 6.93 2.72 15.05
N LYS A 10 6.80 3.46 16.15
CA LYS A 10 7.49 4.74 16.35
C LYS A 10 9.00 4.56 16.38
N ASP A 11 9.53 3.58 17.10
CA ASP A 11 10.97 3.30 17.15
C ASP A 11 11.53 2.94 15.77
N GLN A 12 10.81 2.12 14.98
CA GLN A 12 11.20 1.81 13.61
C GLN A 12 11.22 3.07 12.73
N TYR A 13 10.23 3.93 12.88
CA TYR A 13 10.17 5.21 12.20
C TYR A 13 11.32 6.12 12.60
N ASP A 14 11.59 6.29 13.89
CA ASP A 14 12.64 7.16 14.41
C ASP A 14 14.04 6.70 13.96
N GLN A 15 14.31 5.38 13.89
CA GLN A 15 15.55 4.84 13.37
C GLN A 15 15.81 5.22 11.91
N VAL A 16 14.75 5.23 11.11
CA VAL A 16 14.84 5.54 9.68
C VAL A 16 14.86 7.04 9.43
N MET A 17 14.11 7.81 10.23
CA MET A 17 13.89 9.24 10.03
C MET A 17 14.85 10.14 10.84
N PHE A 18 15.79 9.56 11.59
CA PHE A 18 16.74 10.27 12.44
C PHE A 18 17.40 11.50 11.79
N HIS A 19 17.62 11.47 10.47
CA HIS A 19 18.20 12.59 9.73
C HIS A 19 17.18 13.60 9.19
N ARG A 20 15.86 13.36 9.31
CA ARG A 20 14.82 14.20 8.67
C ARG A 20 13.92 14.98 9.62
N LYS A 21 14.12 14.89 10.94
CA LYS A 21 13.44 15.69 12.00
C LYS A 21 11.93 15.85 11.78
N GLN A 22 11.23 14.77 11.43
CA GLN A 22 9.78 14.82 11.29
C GLN A 22 9.11 14.46 12.63
N ASP A 23 8.04 15.19 12.98
CA ASP A 23 7.24 14.84 14.15
C ASP A 23 6.46 13.54 13.87
N TRP A 24 6.56 12.59 14.79
CA TRP A 24 5.79 11.34 14.77
C TRP A 24 4.29 11.58 14.59
N ASN A 25 3.72 12.56 15.26
CA ASN A 25 2.29 12.88 15.18
C ASN A 25 1.87 13.37 13.79
N GLU A 26 2.79 13.91 13.01
CA GLU A 26 2.56 14.29 11.61
C GLU A 26 2.75 13.13 10.64
N ALA A 27 3.47 12.09 11.06
CA ALA A 27 3.78 10.92 10.23
C ALA A 27 2.64 9.91 10.21
N ILE A 28 1.96 9.72 11.35
CA ILE A 28 0.96 8.68 11.53
C ILE A 28 -0.46 9.20 11.30
N GLU A 29 -1.25 8.43 10.58
CA GLU A 29 -2.69 8.66 10.43
C GLU A 29 -3.44 7.40 10.80
N MET A 30 -4.22 7.50 11.87
CA MET A 30 -5.15 6.44 12.28
C MET A 30 -6.39 6.50 11.42
N ARG A 31 -6.71 5.39 10.75
CA ARG A 31 -7.91 5.24 9.92
C ARG A 31 -8.77 4.09 10.46
N PRO A 32 -10.07 4.04 10.16
CA PRO A 32 -10.86 2.85 10.46
C PRO A 32 -10.24 1.61 9.82
N GLY A 33 -9.74 0.69 10.67
CA GLY A 33 -9.15 -0.57 10.21
C GLY A 33 -7.71 -0.54 9.71
N SER A 34 -7.04 0.62 9.68
CA SER A 34 -5.65 0.73 9.23
C SER A 34 -4.90 1.88 9.89
N VAL A 35 -3.57 1.82 9.78
CA VAL A 35 -2.68 2.94 10.11
C VAL A 35 -1.86 3.27 8.89
N ASN A 36 -1.86 4.52 8.47
CA ASN A 36 -0.96 5.00 7.43
C ASN A 36 0.24 5.70 8.08
N LEU A 37 1.44 5.24 7.78
CA LEU A 37 2.71 5.81 8.23
C LEU A 37 3.41 6.48 7.05
N SER A 38 3.54 7.80 7.09
CA SER A 38 4.17 8.60 6.04
C SER A 38 5.63 8.93 6.39
N PHE A 39 6.53 8.74 5.44
CA PHE A 39 7.97 9.03 5.57
C PHE A 39 8.33 10.46 5.13
N VAL A 40 7.36 11.22 4.68
CA VAL A 40 7.48 12.66 4.44
C VAL A 40 6.32 13.38 5.08
N LYS A 41 6.53 14.65 5.43
CA LYS A 41 5.48 15.49 6.02
C LYS A 41 4.24 15.53 5.13
N ARG A 42 3.06 15.45 5.73
CA ARG A 42 1.79 15.66 5.01
C ARG A 42 1.76 17.06 4.43
N GLY A 43 1.43 17.20 3.15
CA GLY A 43 1.52 18.46 2.44
C GLY A 43 2.95 18.83 1.98
N ALA A 44 3.92 17.91 2.07
CA ALA A 44 5.25 18.10 1.50
C ALA A 44 5.18 18.46 0.01
N SER A 45 6.12 19.31 -0.43
CA SER A 45 6.23 19.68 -1.85
C SER A 45 6.54 18.47 -2.73
N VAL A 46 6.33 18.62 -4.02
CA VAL A 46 6.62 17.58 -5.02
C VAL A 46 8.10 17.20 -4.97
N GLU A 47 8.99 18.18 -4.85
CA GLU A 47 10.44 17.97 -4.79
C GLU A 47 10.86 17.16 -3.55
N MET A 48 10.25 17.46 -2.39
CA MET A 48 10.50 16.69 -1.16
C MET A 48 10.04 15.24 -1.31
N ARG A 49 8.90 15.01 -1.94
CA ARG A 49 8.37 13.66 -2.19
C ARG A 49 9.26 12.90 -3.17
N GLN A 50 9.67 13.53 -4.26
CA GLN A 50 10.60 12.95 -5.22
C GLN A 50 11.94 12.60 -4.58
N GLY A 51 12.51 13.50 -3.81
CA GLY A 51 13.76 13.25 -3.07
C GLY A 51 13.65 12.07 -2.08
N PHE A 52 12.46 11.86 -1.48
CA PHE A 52 12.25 10.66 -0.66
C PHE A 52 12.14 9.41 -1.53
N VAL A 53 11.43 9.47 -2.66
CA VAL A 53 11.30 8.32 -3.58
C VAL A 53 12.67 7.85 -4.08
N GLU A 54 13.55 8.78 -4.47
CA GLU A 54 14.92 8.46 -4.88
C GLU A 54 15.71 7.80 -3.73
N PHE A 55 15.60 8.35 -2.53
CA PHE A 55 16.21 7.79 -1.33
C PHE A 55 15.68 6.39 -1.01
N ASP A 56 14.36 6.20 -1.04
CA ASP A 56 13.71 4.92 -0.73
C ASP A 56 14.02 3.85 -1.78
N ASN A 57 14.10 4.23 -3.05
CA ASN A 57 14.52 3.32 -4.12
C ASN A 57 15.94 2.79 -3.90
N PHE A 58 16.84 3.59 -3.36
CA PHE A 58 18.21 3.19 -3.07
C PHE A 58 18.34 2.38 -1.77
N TYR A 59 17.74 2.88 -0.68
CA TYR A 59 17.91 2.29 0.65
C TYR A 59 16.84 1.27 1.03
N GLN A 60 15.77 1.13 0.25
CA GLN A 60 14.64 0.22 0.52
C GLN A 60 14.03 0.41 1.91
N THR A 61 13.97 1.66 2.35
CA THR A 61 13.59 2.06 3.71
C THR A 61 12.23 1.52 4.11
N ARG A 62 11.19 1.75 3.27
CA ARG A 62 9.84 1.29 3.54
C ARG A 62 9.75 -0.23 3.58
N ILE A 63 10.44 -0.91 2.66
CA ILE A 63 10.48 -2.38 2.63
C ILE A 63 11.13 -2.94 3.89
N ASN A 64 12.20 -2.31 4.38
CA ASN A 64 12.87 -2.75 5.61
C ASN A 64 11.96 -2.56 6.83
N VAL A 65 11.24 -1.44 6.93
CA VAL A 65 10.25 -1.22 8.00
C VAL A 65 9.10 -2.24 7.91
N ILE A 66 8.59 -2.53 6.72
CA ILE A 66 7.57 -3.58 6.52
C ILE A 66 8.07 -4.94 7.02
N LYS A 67 9.30 -5.33 6.68
CA LYS A 67 9.88 -6.61 7.13
C LYS A 67 9.94 -6.69 8.65
N GLN A 68 10.41 -5.63 9.31
CA GLN A 68 10.51 -5.57 10.77
C GLN A 68 9.14 -5.64 11.44
N ILE A 69 8.16 -4.86 10.96
CA ILE A 69 6.79 -4.93 11.51
C ILE A 69 6.21 -6.34 11.37
N LYS A 70 6.38 -6.98 10.22
CA LYS A 70 5.86 -8.35 9.98
C LYS A 70 6.57 -9.41 10.82
N GLU A 71 7.86 -9.23 11.10
CA GLU A 71 8.65 -10.12 11.95
C GLU A 71 8.19 -10.05 13.40
N TYR A 72 8.08 -8.85 13.97
CA TYR A 72 7.73 -8.66 15.37
C TYR A 72 6.23 -8.75 15.65
N TYR A 73 5.40 -8.38 14.70
CA TYR A 73 3.94 -8.40 14.81
C TYR A 73 3.29 -9.11 13.61
N PRO A 74 3.41 -10.46 13.53
CA PRO A 74 2.92 -11.22 12.38
C PRO A 74 1.40 -11.18 12.20
N ARG A 75 0.67 -10.56 13.11
CA ARG A 75 -0.77 -10.29 12.97
C ARG A 75 -1.10 -9.11 12.04
N PHE A 76 -0.08 -8.35 11.59
CA PHE A 76 -0.26 -7.26 10.65
C PHE A 76 0.21 -7.65 9.25
N ASP A 77 -0.50 -7.14 8.27
CA ASP A 77 -0.03 -7.00 6.90
C ASP A 77 0.34 -5.54 6.66
N CYS A 78 1.41 -5.33 5.87
CA CYS A 78 1.90 -4.01 5.56
C CYS A 78 2.06 -3.91 4.05
N TYR A 79 1.62 -2.78 3.50
CA TYR A 79 1.65 -2.50 2.06
C TYR A 79 2.30 -1.14 1.79
N LEU A 80 2.95 -1.01 0.64
CA LEU A 80 3.42 0.27 0.14
C LEU A 80 2.20 1.11 -0.25
N GLY A 81 1.97 2.19 0.51
CA GLY A 81 0.90 3.16 0.30
C GLY A 81 1.42 4.38 -0.46
N GLY A 82 0.99 4.60 -1.69
CA GLY A 82 1.48 5.71 -2.51
C GLY A 82 3.02 5.73 -2.61
N ASP A 83 3.59 6.92 -2.79
CA ASP A 83 5.04 7.08 -3.02
C ASP A 83 5.87 7.20 -1.75
N CYS A 84 5.25 7.58 -0.64
CA CYS A 84 5.97 8.01 0.57
C CYS A 84 5.44 7.39 1.87
N SER A 85 4.57 6.39 1.80
CA SER A 85 3.98 5.82 3.01
C SER A 85 3.89 4.30 2.98
N ILE A 86 3.58 3.71 4.12
CA ILE A 86 3.12 2.34 4.25
C ILE A 86 1.75 2.33 4.92
N ASP A 87 0.90 1.39 4.53
CA ASP A 87 -0.36 1.09 5.18
C ASP A 87 -0.22 -0.20 5.97
N ILE A 88 -0.57 -0.13 7.25
CA ILE A 88 -0.50 -1.24 8.21
C ILE A 88 -1.94 -1.64 8.55
N VAL A 89 -2.29 -2.90 8.34
CA VAL A 89 -3.63 -3.44 8.56
C VAL A 89 -3.56 -4.73 9.35
N LEU A 90 -4.68 -5.19 9.90
CA LEU A 90 -4.75 -6.55 10.42
C LEU A 90 -4.57 -7.54 9.27
N ARG A 91 -3.93 -8.67 9.56
CA ARG A 91 -3.68 -9.73 8.56
C ARG A 91 -4.98 -10.13 7.88
N GLY A 92 -4.96 -10.11 6.55
CA GLY A 92 -6.10 -10.40 5.69
C GLY A 92 -7.10 -9.25 5.52
N ALA A 93 -6.99 -8.15 6.28
CA ALA A 93 -7.82 -6.97 6.09
C ALA A 93 -7.28 -6.09 4.95
N ASN A 94 -7.26 -6.64 3.73
CA ASN A 94 -6.76 -6.00 2.52
C ASN A 94 -7.86 -5.90 1.44
N LYS A 95 -7.55 -5.30 0.31
CA LYS A 95 -8.52 -5.06 -0.77
C LYS A 95 -9.11 -6.35 -1.36
N GLY A 96 -8.36 -7.46 -1.32
CA GLY A 96 -8.84 -8.76 -1.81
C GLY A 96 -10.06 -9.31 -1.05
N GLN A 97 -10.27 -8.88 0.20
CA GLN A 97 -11.42 -9.31 1.00
C GLN A 97 -12.78 -8.94 0.41
N ILE A 98 -12.84 -8.03 -0.57
CA ILE A 98 -14.12 -7.67 -1.25
C ILE A 98 -14.79 -8.89 -1.85
N PHE A 99 -14.03 -9.89 -2.30
CA PHE A 99 -14.56 -11.14 -2.84
C PHE A 99 -15.25 -12.01 -1.77
N ASN A 100 -15.01 -11.78 -0.49
CA ASN A 100 -15.73 -12.48 0.58
C ASN A 100 -17.21 -12.04 0.68
N TRP A 101 -17.53 -10.87 0.13
CA TRP A 101 -18.86 -10.27 0.27
C TRP A 101 -19.61 -10.10 -1.06
N SER A 102 -18.87 -9.94 -2.16
CA SER A 102 -19.45 -9.55 -3.44
C SER A 102 -18.98 -10.42 -4.62
N PHE A 103 -18.42 -11.61 -4.35
CA PHE A 103 -18.03 -12.51 -5.42
C PHE A 103 -19.28 -13.16 -6.05
N ASP A 104 -19.43 -12.96 -7.36
CA ASP A 104 -20.41 -13.66 -8.18
C ASP A 104 -19.66 -14.46 -9.27
N PRO A 105 -19.69 -15.79 -9.21
CA PRO A 105 -18.99 -16.64 -10.20
C PRO A 105 -19.63 -16.60 -11.60
N THR A 106 -20.80 -16.00 -11.75
CA THR A 106 -21.51 -15.93 -13.05
C THR A 106 -21.11 -14.69 -13.87
N VAL A 107 -20.37 -13.73 -13.26
CA VAL A 107 -19.92 -12.52 -13.93
C VAL A 107 -18.40 -12.53 -14.10
N LYS A 108 -17.90 -11.91 -15.16
CA LYS A 108 -16.49 -11.72 -15.35
C LYS A 108 -16.02 -10.49 -14.56
N HIS A 109 -14.97 -10.69 -13.76
CA HIS A 109 -14.40 -9.65 -12.93
C HIS A 109 -13.22 -8.98 -13.65
N TYR A 110 -13.20 -7.64 -13.61
CA TYR A 110 -12.11 -6.82 -14.13
C TYR A 110 -11.58 -5.94 -13.01
N PHE A 111 -10.27 -5.84 -12.89
CA PHE A 111 -9.62 -4.97 -11.91
C PHE A 111 -8.52 -4.14 -12.56
N PHE A 112 -8.43 -2.87 -12.17
CA PHE A 112 -7.41 -1.93 -12.61
C PHE A 112 -6.78 -1.31 -11.36
N GLY A 113 -5.48 -1.53 -11.15
CA GLY A 113 -4.74 -1.03 -9.99
C GLY A 113 -3.39 -0.46 -10.40
N ASP A 114 -2.94 0.59 -9.71
CA ASP A 114 -1.65 1.23 -9.97
C ASP A 114 -0.53 0.74 -9.04
N ARG A 115 -0.90 0.01 -7.96
CA ARG A 115 0.04 -0.53 -6.97
C ARG A 115 -0.07 -2.04 -6.84
N CYS A 116 0.03 -2.74 -7.98
CA CYS A 116 -0.02 -4.20 -8.04
C CYS A 116 1.37 -4.86 -7.92
N ASP A 117 2.43 -4.07 -7.69
CA ASP A 117 3.78 -4.57 -7.42
C ASP A 117 3.84 -5.39 -6.13
N PRO A 118 4.88 -6.21 -5.93
CA PRO A 118 5.14 -6.86 -4.65
C PRO A 118 5.13 -5.85 -3.49
N HIS A 119 4.32 -6.15 -2.46
CA HIS A 119 4.01 -5.25 -1.34
C HIS A 119 3.12 -4.02 -1.69
N GLY A 120 2.64 -3.88 -2.92
CA GLY A 120 1.67 -2.83 -3.28
C GLY A 120 0.31 -3.09 -2.65
N ILE A 121 -0.41 -2.00 -2.34
CA ILE A 121 -1.72 -2.10 -1.66
C ILE A 121 -2.82 -2.71 -2.55
N ASP A 122 -2.63 -2.72 -3.87
CA ASP A 122 -3.56 -3.29 -4.84
C ASP A 122 -3.25 -4.76 -5.17
N GLN A 123 -2.04 -5.23 -4.83
CA GLN A 123 -1.61 -6.59 -5.13
C GLN A 123 -2.59 -7.66 -4.62
N PRO A 124 -3.11 -7.61 -3.37
CA PRO A 124 -4.03 -8.65 -2.90
C PRO A 124 -5.30 -8.79 -3.72
N LEU A 125 -5.85 -7.67 -4.23
CA LEU A 125 -7.04 -7.71 -5.08
C LEU A 125 -6.67 -8.14 -6.51
N TYR A 126 -5.55 -7.70 -7.02
CA TYR A 126 -5.01 -8.14 -8.31
C TYR A 126 -4.87 -9.67 -8.37
N ASP A 127 -4.22 -10.25 -7.36
CA ASP A 127 -4.01 -11.70 -7.25
C ASP A 127 -5.35 -12.44 -7.11
N GLU A 128 -6.27 -11.90 -6.32
CA GLU A 128 -7.57 -12.53 -6.08
C GLU A 128 -8.44 -12.53 -7.33
N VAL A 129 -8.47 -11.44 -8.11
CA VAL A 129 -9.19 -11.38 -9.39
C VAL A 129 -8.64 -12.43 -10.37
N GLN A 130 -7.32 -12.56 -10.47
CA GLN A 130 -6.70 -13.60 -11.33
C GLN A 130 -7.03 -15.02 -10.83
N ARG A 131 -7.00 -15.23 -9.50
CA ARG A 131 -7.32 -16.55 -8.89
C ARG A 131 -8.73 -17.03 -9.24
N VAL A 132 -9.69 -16.12 -9.36
CA VAL A 132 -11.08 -16.47 -9.73
C VAL A 132 -11.33 -16.48 -11.25
N GLY A 133 -10.30 -16.33 -12.07
CA GLY A 133 -10.41 -16.36 -13.54
C GLY A 133 -10.84 -15.02 -14.16
N GLY A 134 -10.80 -13.94 -13.40
CA GLY A 134 -10.98 -12.57 -13.91
C GLY A 134 -9.73 -12.03 -14.59
N GLU A 135 -9.82 -10.79 -15.08
CA GLU A 135 -8.71 -10.06 -15.68
C GLU A 135 -8.29 -8.89 -14.79
N ALA A 136 -7.02 -8.89 -14.38
CA ALA A 136 -6.45 -7.83 -13.56
C ALA A 136 -5.33 -7.12 -14.33
N PHE A 137 -5.34 -5.80 -14.29
CA PHE A 137 -4.42 -4.93 -15.03
C PHE A 137 -3.62 -4.06 -14.06
N HIS A 138 -2.28 -4.14 -14.19
CA HIS A 138 -1.38 -3.24 -13.47
C HIS A 138 -1.18 -1.99 -14.31
N ILE A 139 -1.78 -0.88 -13.89
CA ILE A 139 -1.76 0.41 -14.58
C ILE A 139 -0.53 1.20 -14.19
N LYS A 140 0.33 1.52 -15.15
CA LYS A 140 1.60 2.25 -14.95
C LYS A 140 1.55 3.69 -15.46
N GLU A 141 0.75 3.95 -16.49
CA GLU A 141 0.67 5.24 -17.17
C GLU A 141 -0.59 6.04 -16.81
N GLY A 142 -1.28 5.63 -15.73
CA GLY A 142 -2.45 6.31 -15.20
C GLY A 142 -3.72 6.10 -16.01
N TYR A 143 -4.69 7.01 -15.84
CA TYR A 143 -6.05 6.83 -16.36
C TYR A 143 -6.15 6.64 -17.87
N LYS A 144 -5.21 7.15 -18.65
CA LYS A 144 -5.22 6.99 -20.12
C LYS A 144 -5.01 5.55 -20.53
N GLU A 145 -4.07 4.86 -19.88
CA GLU A 145 -3.84 3.43 -20.08
C GLU A 145 -5.10 2.62 -19.72
N THR A 146 -5.71 2.92 -18.56
CA THR A 146 -6.98 2.31 -18.16
C THR A 146 -8.05 2.47 -19.24
N TRP A 147 -8.16 3.68 -19.81
CA TRP A 147 -9.16 3.99 -20.83
C TRP A 147 -8.92 3.24 -22.15
N GLU A 148 -7.66 3.12 -22.58
CA GLU A 148 -7.31 2.33 -23.77
C GLU A 148 -7.61 0.84 -23.60
N ILE A 149 -7.29 0.29 -22.43
CA ILE A 149 -7.64 -1.11 -22.09
C ILE A 149 -9.17 -1.29 -22.11
N LEU A 150 -9.92 -0.41 -21.45
CA LEU A 150 -11.39 -0.48 -21.41
C LEU A 150 -12.02 -0.46 -22.82
N LYS A 151 -11.48 0.34 -23.74
CA LYS A 151 -11.96 0.37 -25.13
C LYS A 151 -11.67 -0.94 -25.88
N SER A 152 -10.59 -1.64 -25.51
CA SER A 152 -10.22 -2.92 -26.14
C SER A 152 -11.01 -4.10 -25.59
N LEU A 153 -11.60 -3.95 -24.39
CA LEU A 153 -12.43 -4.99 -23.79
C LEU A 153 -13.81 -5.00 -24.45
N GLU A 154 -14.20 -6.12 -25.04
CA GLU A 154 -15.58 -6.36 -25.47
C GLU A 154 -16.47 -6.62 -24.23
N ILE A 155 -16.76 -5.55 -23.47
CA ILE A 155 -17.68 -5.64 -22.34
C ILE A 155 -19.10 -5.73 -22.91
N LYS A 156 -19.69 -6.92 -22.81
CA LYS A 156 -21.08 -7.17 -23.19
C LYS A 156 -22.01 -6.91 -22.00
#